data_c0ace6c2551b5d8d80b578ee5666b6ec
#
_entry.id   c0ace6c2551b5d8d80b578ee5666b6ec
#
_cell.length_a   1.000
_cell.length_b   1.000
_cell.length_c   1.000
_cell.angle_alpha   90.00
_cell.angle_beta   90.00
_cell.angle_gamma   90.00
#
_symmetry.space_group_name_H-M   'P 1'
#
loop_
_entity.id
_entity.type
_entity.pdbx_description
1 polymer ?
#
loop_
_entity_poly.entity_id
_entity_poly.type
_entity_poly.pdbx_seq_one_letter_code
_entity_poly.pdbx_strand_id
1 'polypeptide(L)' 'MENKTFEQLLKELQEIVNNLESGNLSLEESVEAYQKGMTISLECKKRLDQAKEVVVTKVTE' A
#
# COMPACT_ATOMS: atom_id res chain seq x y z
N MET A 1 4.67 8.80 6.77
CA MET A 1 3.68 8.50 5.74
C MET A 1 2.80 9.68 5.40
N GLU A 2 2.59 10.54 6.32
CA GLU A 2 1.67 11.65 6.07
C GLU A 2 2.12 12.54 4.94
N ASN A 3 3.42 12.67 4.77
CA ASN A 3 3.95 13.56 3.75
C ASN A 3 4.17 12.88 2.42
N LYS A 4 3.80 11.63 2.31
CA LYS A 4 4.05 10.90 1.07
C LYS A 4 2.84 10.97 0.16
N THR A 5 3.10 11.11 -1.11
CA THR A 5 2.02 11.07 -2.09
C THR A 5 1.54 9.65 -2.27
N PHE A 6 0.37 9.53 -2.87
CA PHE A 6 -0.18 8.21 -3.18
C PHE A 6 0.77 7.42 -4.07
N GLU A 7 1.39 8.09 -5.03
CA GLU A 7 2.34 7.43 -5.92
C GLU A 7 3.54 6.89 -5.15
N GLN A 8 4.02 7.66 -4.19
CA GLN A 8 5.15 7.21 -3.39
C GLN A 8 4.78 5.98 -2.57
N LEU A 9 3.58 5.97 -2.03
CA LEU A 9 3.12 4.82 -1.27
C LEU A 9 3.02 3.58 -2.14
N LEU A 10 2.49 3.74 -3.34
CA LEU A 10 2.40 2.62 -4.27
C LEU A 10 3.79 2.10 -4.64
N LYS A 11 4.72 3.01 -4.83
CA LYS A 11 6.08 2.62 -5.18
C LYS A 11 6.72 1.84 -4.05
N GLU A 12 6.54 2.29 -2.82
CA GLU A 12 7.08 1.58 -1.68
C GLU A 12 6.45 0.21 -1.54
N LEU A 13 5.16 0.14 -1.76
CA LEU A 13 4.48 -1.15 -1.69
C LEU A 13 5.01 -2.09 -2.76
N GLN A 14 5.25 -1.57 -3.95
CA GLN A 14 5.78 -2.39 -5.03
C GLN A 14 7.16 -2.93 -4.66
N GLU A 15 7.98 -2.10 -4.04
CA GLU A 15 9.31 -2.55 -3.61
C GLU A 15 9.20 -3.66 -2.56
N ILE A 16 8.27 -3.51 -1.64
CA ILE A 16 8.07 -4.52 -0.61
C ILE A 16 7.62 -5.83 -1.25
N VAL A 17 6.70 -5.76 -2.18
CA VAL A 17 6.23 -6.96 -2.86
C VAL A 17 7.37 -7.61 -3.64
N ASN A 18 8.17 -6.82 -4.31
CA ASN A 18 9.31 -7.34 -5.06
C ASN A 18 10.28 -8.06 -4.12
N ASN A 19 10.55 -7.47 -2.97
CA ASN A 19 11.43 -8.09 -2.01
C ASN A 19 10.88 -9.42 -1.50
N LEU A 20 9.59 -9.45 -1.24
CA LEU A 20 8.96 -10.69 -0.78
C LEU A 20 9.00 -11.77 -1.86
N GLU A 21 8.79 -11.37 -3.10
CA GLU A 21 8.79 -12.32 -4.19
C GLU A 21 10.18 -12.84 -4.51
N SER A 22 11.20 -12.05 -4.20
CA SER A 22 12.56 -12.48 -4.50
C SER A 22 12.99 -13.68 -3.67
N GLY A 23 12.37 -13.86 -2.49
CA GLY A 23 12.70 -14.98 -1.66
C GLY A 23 14.04 -14.87 -0.96
N ASN A 24 14.65 -13.71 -1.00
CA ASN A 24 15.96 -13.52 -0.38
C ASN A 24 15.90 -13.04 1.06
N LEU A 25 14.70 -12.87 1.59
CA LEU A 25 14.54 -12.35 2.93
C LEU A 25 14.48 -13.48 3.94
N SER A 26 15.03 -13.21 5.13
CA SER A 26 14.85 -14.15 6.23
C SER A 26 13.40 -14.10 6.67
N LEU A 27 13.04 -15.04 7.54
CA LEU A 27 11.67 -15.07 8.03
C LEU A 27 11.31 -13.78 8.73
N GLU A 28 12.22 -13.29 9.58
CA GLU A 28 11.97 -12.06 10.30
C GLU A 28 11.81 -10.88 9.34
N GLU A 29 12.68 -10.82 8.36
CA GLU A 29 12.60 -9.75 7.37
C GLU A 29 11.31 -9.84 6.56
N SER A 30 10.90 -11.05 6.26
CA SER A 30 9.65 -11.23 5.53
C SER A 30 8.46 -10.74 6.32
N VAL A 31 8.45 -11.02 7.62
CA VAL A 31 7.35 -10.58 8.47
C VAL A 31 7.34 -9.07 8.55
N GLU A 32 8.51 -8.45 8.72
CA GLU A 32 8.58 -7.01 8.78
C GLU A 32 8.11 -6.37 7.47
N ALA A 33 8.54 -6.95 6.36
CA ALA A 33 8.13 -6.42 5.06
C ALA A 33 6.62 -6.55 4.89
N TYR A 34 6.08 -7.67 5.31
CA TYR A 34 4.65 -7.89 5.23
C TYR A 34 3.88 -6.87 6.06
N GLN A 35 4.36 -6.62 7.27
CA GLN A 35 3.70 -5.64 8.14
C GLN A 35 3.76 -4.25 7.54
N LYS A 36 4.91 -3.87 6.98
CA LYS A 36 5.01 -2.58 6.31
C LYS A 36 4.07 -2.51 5.11
N GLY A 37 4.00 -3.60 4.36
CA GLY A 37 3.11 -3.64 3.22
C GLY A 37 1.66 -3.47 3.63
N MET A 38 1.27 -4.12 4.71
CA MET A 38 -0.08 -3.97 5.21
C MET A 38 -0.38 -2.54 5.62
N THR A 39 0.56 -1.91 6.31
CA THR A 39 0.37 -0.53 6.73
C THR A 39 0.21 0.37 5.52
N ILE A 40 1.05 0.19 4.52
CA ILE A 40 0.96 1.00 3.31
C ILE A 40 -0.33 0.70 2.56
N SER A 41 -0.72 -0.56 2.51
CA SER A 41 -1.97 -0.93 1.85
C SER A 41 -3.17 -0.28 2.52
N LEU A 42 -3.17 -0.23 3.84
CA LEU A 42 -4.25 0.40 4.56
C LEU A 42 -4.29 1.89 4.27
N GLU A 43 -3.13 2.52 4.20
CA GLU A 43 -3.08 3.93 3.88
C GLU A 43 -3.59 4.19 2.47
N CYS A 44 -3.19 3.35 1.52
CA CYS A 44 -3.67 3.47 0.15
C CYS A 44 -5.17 3.29 0.08
N LYS A 45 -5.68 2.30 0.79
CA LYS A 45 -7.11 2.06 0.80
C LYS A 45 -7.86 3.25 1.38
N LYS A 46 -7.30 3.82 2.43
CA LYS A 46 -7.92 4.98 3.06
C LYS A 46 -8.01 6.13 2.07
N ARG A 47 -6.96 6.35 1.31
CA ARG A 47 -6.96 7.42 0.33
C ARG A 47 -7.93 7.15 -0.81
N LEU A 48 -8.00 5.90 -1.22
CA LEU A 48 -8.95 5.53 -2.26
C LEU A 48 -10.38 5.69 -1.78
N ASP A 49 -10.64 5.34 -0.54
CA ASP A 49 -11.98 5.52 0.01
C ASP A 49 -12.36 6.98 0.06
N GLN A 50 -11.40 7.83 0.42
CA GLN A 50 -11.66 9.26 0.44
C GLN A 50 -11.98 9.78 -0.95
N ALA A 51 -11.26 9.28 -1.94
CA ALA A 51 -11.53 9.67 -3.31
C ALA A 51 -12.88 9.16 -3.76
N LYS A 52 -13.25 7.98 -3.31
CA LYS A 52 -14.53 7.43 -3.67
C LYS A 52 -15.69 8.23 -3.15
N GLU A 53 -15.52 8.83 -1.99
CA GLU A 53 -16.58 9.65 -1.45
C GLU A 53 -16.96 10.75 -2.41
N VAL A 54 -15.99 11.20 -3.18
CA VAL A 54 -16.25 12.27 -4.13
C VAL A 54 -16.81 11.73 -5.43
N VAL A 55 -16.39 10.54 -5.79
CA VAL A 55 -16.72 9.98 -7.10
C VAL A 55 -17.88 8.99 -7.06
N VAL A 56 -18.09 8.43 -5.92
CA VAL A 56 -19.05 7.35 -5.80
C VAL A 56 -20.44 7.74 -6.24
N THR A 57 -20.78 9.00 -6.06
CA THR A 57 -22.07 9.44 -6.47
C THR A 57 -22.27 9.34 -7.96
N LYS A 58 -21.19 9.30 -8.69
CA LYS A 58 -21.29 9.18 -10.14
C LYS A 58 -21.11 7.77 -10.63
N VAL A 59 -20.29 7.03 -9.94
CA VAL A 59 -19.91 5.74 -10.42
C VAL A 59 -20.77 4.62 -9.89
N THR A 60 -21.37 4.83 -8.81
CA THR A 60 -22.12 3.82 -8.15
C THR A 60 -23.23 3.40 -8.95
N GLU A 61 -23.37 2.95 -9.61
CA GLU A 61 -24.38 2.52 -10.29
C GLU A 61 -25.39 2.42 -9.84
#